data_07dd926e4ec1785680b667301e7e529a
#
_entry.id   07dd926e4ec1785680b667301e7e529a
#
_cell.length_a   1.000
_cell.length_b   1.000
_cell.length_c   1.000
_cell.angle_alpha   90.00
_cell.angle_beta   90.00
_cell.angle_gamma   90.00
#
_symmetry.space_group_name_H-M   'P 1'
#
loop_
_entity.id
_entity.type
_entity.pdbx_description
1 polymer ?
#
loop_
_entity_poly.entity_id
_entity_poly.type
_entity_poly.pdbx_seq_one_letter_code
_entity_poly.pdbx_strand_id
1 'polypeptide(L)'
;SNDDLWSAIAGDFEAAAQVLPSSQPQVGRADKTAAYAYLAKTRLYQAYEQDENHNVVNINQERLQQVLDATEQVMGMHQLEEDFAYNFLPGSFENGQEAVFSIQFSNNDGTLHGRLNYSDVLATPQGIGCCDFHKPSQNLVNAYKVDEQGLPLFSNYNQSNLDFNSLENYRVDPRLYHTVAIPGLPWKYDQENIYQENWVRSPSTYGYTASLKENVTEDSEYLVNIDPFYGNSKNRIEIRYADVLLMRAEALIELGRQNEALPLINEVRERANQSTTLISSYATNTGISPYLDGENINWTQDVAREALRWERRLELAMEGNRFFDLVRWGIAEETLNKYYSEEAEEATYYEGAFFDEGREEYLPIPQAQINFSQDVYVQNTGY
;
A
#
# COMPACT_ATOMS: atom_id res chain seq x y z
N SER A 1 -10.59 19.66 18.18
CA SER A 1 -9.21 19.37 17.74
C SER A 1 -9.17 18.09 16.92
N ASN A 2 -8.11 17.87 16.18
CA ASN A 2 -7.90 16.60 15.46
C ASN A 2 -7.88 15.41 16.45
N ASP A 3 -7.35 15.60 17.64
CA ASP A 3 -7.31 14.55 18.67
C ASP A 3 -8.72 14.16 19.16
N ASP A 4 -9.65 15.11 19.27
CA ASP A 4 -11.04 14.82 19.63
C ASP A 4 -11.71 13.95 18.55
N LEU A 5 -11.44 14.23 17.26
CA LEU A 5 -11.94 13.44 16.14
C LEU A 5 -11.36 12.02 16.17
N TRP A 6 -10.05 11.88 16.33
CA TRP A 6 -9.40 10.58 16.45
C TRP A 6 -9.92 9.78 17.65
N SER A 7 -10.15 10.45 18.78
CA SER A 7 -10.71 9.83 19.98
C SER A 7 -12.14 9.34 19.75
N ALA A 8 -12.97 10.09 19.02
CA ALA A 8 -14.33 9.68 18.68
C ALA A 8 -14.31 8.45 17.75
N ILE A 9 -13.49 8.47 16.68
CA ILE A 9 -13.34 7.34 15.76
C ILE A 9 -12.87 6.09 16.51
N ALA A 10 -11.86 6.21 17.37
CA ALA A 10 -11.38 5.10 18.16
C ALA A 10 -12.46 4.55 19.10
N GLY A 11 -13.26 5.43 19.74
CA GLY A 11 -14.39 5.03 20.59
C GLY A 11 -15.45 4.23 19.83
N ASP A 12 -15.73 4.57 18.57
CA ASP A 12 -16.64 3.82 17.72
C ASP A 12 -16.11 2.41 17.42
N PHE A 13 -14.81 2.27 17.12
CA PHE A 13 -14.20 0.94 16.88
C PHE A 13 -14.08 0.14 18.18
N GLU A 14 -13.80 0.74 19.32
CA GLU A 14 -13.83 0.08 20.63
C GLU A 14 -15.23 -0.47 20.93
N ALA A 15 -16.28 0.31 20.72
CA ALA A 15 -17.66 -0.11 20.89
C ALA A 15 -18.01 -1.26 19.91
N ALA A 16 -17.60 -1.16 18.65
CA ALA A 16 -17.81 -2.21 17.65
C ALA A 16 -17.11 -3.52 18.07
N ALA A 17 -15.85 -3.46 18.51
CA ALA A 17 -15.09 -4.62 18.96
C ALA A 17 -15.71 -5.34 20.16
N GLN A 18 -16.47 -4.66 20.99
CA GLN A 18 -17.17 -5.26 22.13
C GLN A 18 -18.40 -6.07 21.73
N VAL A 19 -19.10 -5.66 20.65
CA VAL A 19 -20.40 -6.24 20.27
C VAL A 19 -20.34 -7.14 19.05
N LEU A 20 -19.36 -6.94 18.17
CA LEU A 20 -19.22 -7.79 16.99
C LEU A 20 -18.77 -9.20 17.35
N PRO A 21 -19.27 -10.23 16.66
CA PRO A 21 -18.81 -11.60 16.85
C PRO A 21 -17.38 -11.77 16.28
N SER A 22 -16.70 -12.83 16.70
CA SER A 22 -15.36 -13.18 16.19
C SER A 22 -15.38 -13.72 14.75
N SER A 23 -16.55 -14.10 14.24
CA SER A 23 -16.75 -14.50 12.84
C SER A 23 -18.17 -14.16 12.42
N GLN A 24 -18.37 -13.88 11.15
CA GLN A 24 -19.66 -13.54 10.57
C GLN A 24 -20.18 -14.67 9.68
N PRO A 25 -21.50 -14.93 9.65
CA PRO A 25 -22.09 -15.95 8.78
C PRO A 25 -22.08 -15.55 7.29
N GLN A 26 -21.88 -14.26 6.99
CA GLN A 26 -21.81 -13.71 5.64
C GLN A 26 -20.44 -13.08 5.46
N VAL A 27 -19.76 -13.53 4.41
CA VAL A 27 -18.48 -12.98 3.99
C VAL A 27 -18.61 -11.47 3.70
N GLY A 28 -17.60 -10.69 4.06
CA GLY A 28 -17.58 -9.24 3.86
C GLY A 28 -18.26 -8.42 4.94
N ARG A 29 -18.96 -9.05 5.91
CA ARG A 29 -19.41 -8.33 7.11
C ARG A 29 -18.24 -8.17 8.07
N ALA A 30 -18.10 -6.95 8.60
CA ALA A 30 -17.10 -6.68 9.62
C ALA A 30 -17.32 -7.57 10.86
N ASP A 31 -16.25 -8.14 11.35
CA ASP A 31 -16.20 -8.91 12.59
C ASP A 31 -15.36 -8.19 13.65
N LYS A 32 -15.12 -8.83 14.75
CA LYS A 32 -14.35 -8.28 15.87
C LYS A 32 -12.91 -7.98 15.47
N THR A 33 -12.28 -8.81 14.64
CA THR A 33 -10.87 -8.60 14.23
C THR A 33 -10.73 -7.40 13.32
N ALA A 34 -11.69 -7.18 12.42
CA ALA A 34 -11.74 -5.97 11.60
C ALA A 34 -11.86 -4.70 12.46
N ALA A 35 -12.72 -4.71 13.49
CA ALA A 35 -12.85 -3.57 14.40
C ALA A 35 -11.54 -3.27 15.15
N TYR A 36 -10.84 -4.28 15.65
CA TYR A 36 -9.54 -4.10 16.31
C TYR A 36 -8.43 -3.64 15.34
N ALA A 37 -8.42 -4.13 14.11
CA ALA A 37 -7.44 -3.68 13.11
C ALA A 37 -7.62 -2.19 12.77
N TYR A 38 -8.87 -1.73 12.60
CA TYR A 38 -9.16 -0.30 12.42
C TYR A 38 -8.89 0.53 13.68
N LEU A 39 -9.15 -0.02 14.87
CA LEU A 39 -8.76 0.63 16.12
C LEU A 39 -7.26 0.82 16.21
N ALA A 40 -6.47 -0.20 15.87
CA ALA A 40 -5.01 -0.12 15.83
C ALA A 40 -4.54 0.95 14.84
N LYS A 41 -5.10 0.98 13.62
CA LYS A 41 -4.79 2.01 12.62
C LYS A 41 -5.13 3.40 13.12
N THR A 42 -6.30 3.59 13.71
CA THR A 42 -6.74 4.87 14.28
C THR A 42 -5.80 5.34 15.40
N ARG A 43 -5.45 4.45 16.34
CA ARG A 43 -4.54 4.77 17.45
C ARG A 43 -3.12 5.05 16.98
N LEU A 44 -2.65 4.36 15.91
CA LEU A 44 -1.35 4.64 15.31
C LEU A 44 -1.30 6.04 14.70
N TYR A 45 -2.35 6.45 13.97
CA TYR A 45 -2.44 7.82 13.43
C TYR A 45 -2.54 8.86 14.54
N GLN A 46 -3.35 8.60 15.57
CA GLN A 46 -3.49 9.47 16.73
C GLN A 46 -2.20 9.62 17.56
N ALA A 47 -1.31 8.59 17.52
CA ALA A 47 -0.06 8.62 18.25
C ALA A 47 0.92 9.69 17.75
N TYR A 48 0.87 10.02 16.46
CA TYR A 48 1.67 11.09 15.85
C TYR A 48 0.93 12.41 15.96
N GLU A 49 1.14 13.10 17.09
CA GLU A 49 0.47 14.36 17.40
C GLU A 49 1.01 15.49 16.52
N GLN A 50 0.11 16.18 15.83
CA GLN A 50 0.46 17.27 14.90
C GLN A 50 -0.06 18.60 15.43
N ASP A 51 0.70 19.67 15.15
CA ASP A 51 0.27 21.05 15.37
C ASP A 51 -0.69 21.55 14.26
N GLU A 52 -1.06 22.83 14.30
CA GLU A 52 -1.95 23.45 13.33
C GLU A 52 -1.34 23.60 11.91
N ASN A 53 -0.03 23.43 11.80
CA ASN A 53 0.71 23.41 10.53
C ASN A 53 1.07 21.99 10.09
N HIS A 54 0.46 20.97 10.68
CA HIS A 54 0.64 19.55 10.38
C HIS A 54 2.03 18.98 10.73
N ASN A 55 2.87 19.73 11.45
CA ASN A 55 4.15 19.23 11.95
C ASN A 55 3.93 18.20 13.05
N VAL A 56 4.64 17.08 13.00
CA VAL A 56 4.66 16.09 14.09
C VAL A 56 5.45 16.66 15.26
N VAL A 57 4.76 16.99 16.34
CA VAL A 57 5.35 17.62 17.55
C VAL A 57 5.61 16.63 18.69
N ASN A 58 4.97 15.46 18.64
CA ASN A 58 5.13 14.43 19.65
C ASN A 58 4.71 13.07 19.10
N ILE A 59 5.32 11.99 19.60
CA ILE A 59 4.87 10.62 19.39
C ILE A 59 4.39 10.07 20.73
N ASN A 60 3.08 9.91 20.87
CA ASN A 60 2.41 9.60 22.13
C ASN A 60 2.55 8.11 22.49
N GLN A 61 3.31 7.84 23.55
CA GLN A 61 3.63 6.49 24.01
C GLN A 61 2.40 5.68 24.46
N GLU A 62 1.43 6.34 25.09
CA GLU A 62 0.20 5.68 25.54
C GLU A 62 -0.63 5.21 24.34
N ARG A 63 -0.74 6.03 23.28
CA ARG A 63 -1.42 5.67 22.04
C ARG A 63 -0.72 4.52 21.33
N LEU A 64 0.62 4.51 21.32
CA LEU A 64 1.39 3.39 20.79
C LEU A 64 1.15 2.09 21.59
N GLN A 65 1.03 2.14 22.90
CA GLN A 65 0.65 0.98 23.69
C GLN A 65 -0.75 0.48 23.32
N GLN A 66 -1.71 1.39 23.08
CA GLN A 66 -3.05 1.03 22.60
C GLN A 66 -3.03 0.37 21.21
N VAL A 67 -2.08 0.72 20.34
CA VAL A 67 -1.84 -0.01 19.08
C VAL A 67 -1.43 -1.45 19.35
N LEU A 68 -0.51 -1.67 20.31
CA LEU A 68 -0.09 -3.02 20.67
C LEU A 68 -1.25 -3.85 21.23
N ASP A 69 -2.07 -3.25 22.12
CA ASP A 69 -3.22 -3.90 22.73
C ASP A 69 -4.28 -4.29 21.69
N ALA A 70 -4.55 -3.41 20.72
CA ALA A 70 -5.50 -3.66 19.64
C ALA A 70 -4.98 -4.71 18.64
N THR A 71 -3.72 -4.62 18.21
CA THR A 71 -3.13 -5.59 17.30
C THR A 71 -3.03 -6.98 17.92
N GLU A 72 -2.81 -7.09 19.24
CA GLU A 72 -2.81 -8.37 19.95
C GLU A 72 -4.11 -9.16 19.77
N GLN A 73 -5.25 -8.48 19.64
CA GLN A 73 -6.56 -9.11 19.42
C GLN A 73 -6.72 -9.66 17.98
N VAL A 74 -5.85 -9.27 17.06
CA VAL A 74 -5.84 -9.72 15.67
C VAL A 74 -4.77 -10.81 15.46
N MET A 75 -3.69 -10.75 16.25
CA MET A 75 -2.61 -11.74 16.19
C MET A 75 -3.13 -13.16 16.42
N GLY A 76 -2.70 -14.09 15.56
CA GLY A 76 -3.11 -15.49 15.63
C GLY A 76 -4.53 -15.79 15.11
N MET A 77 -5.31 -14.77 14.73
CA MET A 77 -6.62 -14.94 14.08
C MET A 77 -6.50 -14.92 12.55
N HIS A 78 -5.45 -14.32 12.04
CA HIS A 78 -5.10 -14.23 10.63
C HIS A 78 -3.65 -14.69 10.42
N GLN A 79 -3.28 -14.97 9.19
CA GLN A 79 -1.93 -15.35 8.77
C GLN A 79 -1.60 -14.70 7.44
N LEU A 80 -0.33 -14.54 7.12
CA LEU A 80 0.09 -14.14 5.78
C LEU A 80 -0.31 -15.23 4.76
N GLU A 81 -0.68 -14.83 3.54
CA GLU A 81 -0.81 -15.76 2.45
C GLU A 81 0.54 -16.43 2.13
N GLU A 82 0.49 -17.67 1.64
CA GLU A 82 1.71 -18.40 1.26
C GLU A 82 2.47 -17.71 0.14
N ASP A 83 1.75 -17.07 -0.79
CA ASP A 83 2.32 -16.25 -1.85
C ASP A 83 1.68 -14.85 -1.81
N PHE A 84 2.51 -13.81 -1.92
CA PHE A 84 2.08 -12.42 -1.93
C PHE A 84 0.99 -12.13 -2.96
N ALA A 85 1.09 -12.77 -4.13
CA ALA A 85 0.15 -12.59 -5.23
C ALA A 85 -1.28 -12.98 -4.88
N TYR A 86 -1.48 -13.93 -3.98
CA TYR A 86 -2.81 -14.46 -3.63
C TYR A 86 -3.73 -13.38 -3.07
N ASN A 87 -3.17 -12.36 -2.43
CA ASN A 87 -3.94 -11.19 -1.99
C ASN A 87 -4.60 -10.39 -3.13
N PHE A 88 -4.12 -10.56 -4.38
CA PHE A 88 -4.51 -9.72 -5.52
C PHE A 88 -5.11 -10.53 -6.67
N LEU A 89 -5.38 -11.81 -6.45
CA LEU A 89 -6.05 -12.68 -7.42
C LEU A 89 -7.53 -12.79 -7.08
N PRO A 90 -8.41 -12.91 -8.11
CA PRO A 90 -9.84 -13.08 -7.91
C PRO A 90 -10.23 -14.54 -7.58
N GLY A 91 -11.49 -14.76 -7.31
CA GLY A 91 -12.10 -16.09 -7.21
C GLY A 91 -11.76 -16.82 -5.93
N SER A 92 -11.14 -17.99 -6.04
CA SER A 92 -10.80 -18.83 -4.88
C SER A 92 -9.76 -18.22 -3.93
N PHE A 93 -9.08 -17.17 -4.36
CA PHE A 93 -8.11 -16.44 -3.55
C PHE A 93 -8.74 -15.32 -2.73
N GLU A 94 -9.99 -14.92 -3.05
CA GLU A 94 -10.66 -13.85 -2.34
C GLU A 94 -11.06 -14.27 -0.92
N ASN A 95 -11.00 -13.31 0.01
CA ASN A 95 -11.26 -13.54 1.43
C ASN A 95 -10.35 -14.61 2.05
N GLY A 96 -9.11 -14.68 1.58
CA GLY A 96 -8.09 -15.58 2.09
C GLY A 96 -7.66 -15.25 3.53
N GLN A 97 -6.70 -16.01 4.04
CA GLN A 97 -6.30 -15.96 5.45
C GLN A 97 -5.65 -14.65 5.88
N GLU A 98 -5.10 -13.88 4.93
CA GLU A 98 -4.48 -12.57 5.19
C GLU A 98 -5.51 -11.43 5.18
N ALA A 99 -6.67 -11.60 4.56
CA ALA A 99 -7.70 -10.56 4.47
C ALA A 99 -8.39 -10.35 5.82
N VAL A 100 -8.09 -9.24 6.50
CA VAL A 100 -8.76 -8.87 7.76
C VAL A 100 -10.10 -8.19 7.47
N PHE A 101 -10.15 -7.33 6.47
CA PHE A 101 -11.39 -6.73 5.98
C PHE A 101 -11.33 -6.46 4.49
N SER A 102 -12.37 -6.89 3.76
CA SER A 102 -12.46 -6.73 2.30
C SER A 102 -13.82 -6.20 1.89
N ILE A 103 -13.80 -5.23 0.98
CA ILE A 103 -15.00 -4.79 0.26
C ILE A 103 -15.35 -5.85 -0.78
N GLN A 104 -16.58 -6.36 -0.70
CA GLN A 104 -17.08 -7.38 -1.61
C GLN A 104 -17.69 -6.74 -2.85
N PHE A 105 -17.17 -7.10 -4.02
CA PHE A 105 -17.73 -6.71 -5.30
C PHE A 105 -18.42 -7.90 -5.96
N SER A 106 -19.28 -7.65 -6.92
CA SER A 106 -20.02 -8.71 -7.59
C SER A 106 -20.33 -8.36 -9.04
N ASN A 107 -20.41 -9.40 -9.85
CA ASN A 107 -20.87 -9.37 -11.23
C ASN A 107 -22.03 -10.37 -11.38
N ASN A 108 -22.95 -10.13 -12.32
CA ASN A 108 -24.09 -10.99 -12.59
C ASN A 108 -24.97 -11.29 -11.36
N ASP A 109 -25.09 -10.33 -10.44
CA ASP A 109 -25.83 -10.45 -9.17
C ASP A 109 -27.33 -10.12 -9.28
N GLY A 110 -27.85 -9.99 -10.52
CA GLY A 110 -29.24 -9.63 -10.82
C GLY A 110 -29.48 -8.14 -10.86
N THR A 111 -28.49 -7.29 -10.64
CA THR A 111 -28.53 -5.83 -10.92
C THR A 111 -28.09 -5.53 -12.34
N LEU A 112 -28.36 -4.30 -12.82
CA LEU A 112 -28.09 -3.93 -14.21
C LEU A 112 -26.59 -3.99 -14.58
N HIS A 113 -25.71 -3.64 -13.65
CA HIS A 113 -24.26 -3.54 -13.89
C HIS A 113 -23.42 -4.31 -12.83
N GLY A 114 -24.05 -5.10 -11.97
CA GLY A 114 -23.36 -5.66 -10.81
C GLY A 114 -22.99 -4.57 -9.78
N ARG A 115 -22.20 -4.95 -8.81
CA ARG A 115 -21.55 -4.04 -7.85
C ARG A 115 -20.05 -4.09 -8.10
N LEU A 116 -19.62 -3.35 -9.13
CA LEU A 116 -18.26 -3.38 -9.63
C LEU A 116 -17.35 -2.40 -8.89
N ASN A 117 -16.10 -2.78 -8.81
CA ASN A 117 -15.01 -1.91 -8.38
C ASN A 117 -14.61 -0.97 -9.53
N TYR A 118 -15.15 0.23 -9.52
CA TYR A 118 -14.81 1.26 -10.51
C TYR A 118 -13.54 2.03 -10.16
N SER A 119 -13.06 1.98 -8.92
CA SER A 119 -11.81 2.66 -8.56
C SER A 119 -10.60 1.98 -9.20
N ASP A 120 -10.62 0.67 -9.32
CA ASP A 120 -9.52 -0.09 -9.94
C ASP A 120 -9.41 0.15 -11.44
N VAL A 121 -10.46 0.64 -12.10
CA VAL A 121 -10.42 1.00 -13.52
C VAL A 121 -9.39 2.09 -13.82
N LEU A 122 -9.09 2.95 -12.85
CA LEU A 122 -8.05 3.98 -12.98
C LEU A 122 -6.65 3.40 -13.17
N ALA A 123 -6.41 2.15 -12.74
CA ALA A 123 -5.16 1.44 -12.90
C ALA A 123 -5.10 0.58 -14.17
N THR A 124 -6.23 0.43 -14.91
CA THR A 124 -6.29 -0.44 -16.09
C THR A 124 -5.54 0.19 -17.26
N PRO A 125 -4.58 -0.51 -17.90
CA PRO A 125 -3.86 -0.03 -19.06
C PRO A 125 -4.79 0.22 -20.25
N GLN A 126 -4.46 1.19 -21.12
CA GLN A 126 -5.26 1.50 -22.30
C GLN A 126 -5.34 0.35 -23.30
N GLY A 127 -4.33 -0.50 -23.36
CA GLY A 127 -4.34 -1.70 -24.22
C GLY A 127 -5.42 -2.69 -23.83
N ILE A 128 -5.87 -2.70 -22.58
CA ILE A 128 -6.97 -3.52 -22.07
C ILE A 128 -8.30 -2.76 -22.12
N GLY A 129 -8.30 -1.48 -21.75
CA GLY A 129 -9.55 -0.73 -21.72
C GLY A 129 -9.40 0.77 -21.57
N CYS A 130 -9.15 1.22 -20.37
CA CYS A 130 -9.12 2.63 -19.96
C CYS A 130 -8.34 2.65 -18.65
N CYS A 131 -7.87 3.58 -18.28
CA CYS A 131 -7.67 4.94 -18.11
C CYS A 131 -6.18 5.21 -17.82
N ASP A 132 -5.46 4.24 -17.21
CA ASP A 132 -4.01 4.19 -17.01
C ASP A 132 -3.46 5.39 -16.22
N PHE A 133 -4.10 5.71 -15.08
CA PHE A 133 -3.71 6.84 -14.23
C PHE A 133 -3.01 6.43 -12.94
N HIS A 134 -3.42 5.32 -12.31
CA HIS A 134 -2.79 4.84 -11.09
C HIS A 134 -1.64 3.89 -11.45
N LYS A 135 -0.44 4.46 -11.59
CA LYS A 135 0.75 3.77 -12.12
C LYS A 135 1.88 3.73 -11.10
N PRO A 136 2.62 2.60 -11.05
CA PRO A 136 3.92 2.58 -10.36
C PRO A 136 4.90 3.54 -11.06
N SER A 137 5.66 4.31 -10.30
CA SER A 137 6.72 5.18 -10.81
C SER A 137 8.03 4.42 -11.00
N GLN A 138 8.96 4.96 -11.79
CA GLN A 138 10.31 4.43 -11.90
C GLN A 138 11.02 4.43 -10.52
N ASN A 139 10.77 5.44 -9.70
CA ASN A 139 11.26 5.52 -8.34
C ASN A 139 10.78 4.35 -7.46
N LEU A 140 9.52 3.91 -7.61
CA LEU A 140 9.03 2.70 -6.93
C LEU A 140 9.69 1.43 -7.47
N VAL A 141 9.84 1.32 -8.79
CA VAL A 141 10.55 0.19 -9.43
C VAL A 141 11.97 0.05 -8.88
N ASN A 142 12.69 1.18 -8.80
CA ASN A 142 14.05 1.20 -8.28
C ASN A 142 14.12 0.81 -6.79
N ALA A 143 13.07 1.06 -6.03
CA ALA A 143 13.02 0.71 -4.60
C ALA A 143 13.02 -0.80 -4.34
N TYR A 144 12.66 -1.62 -5.32
CA TYR A 144 12.74 -3.08 -5.22
C TYR A 144 14.14 -3.64 -5.43
N LYS A 145 15.13 -2.84 -5.85
CA LYS A 145 16.51 -3.32 -5.97
C LYS A 145 17.09 -3.63 -4.59
N VAL A 146 17.88 -4.68 -4.54
CA VAL A 146 18.59 -5.11 -3.33
C VAL A 146 20.07 -5.29 -3.61
N ASP A 147 20.86 -5.27 -2.54
CA ASP A 147 22.28 -5.54 -2.60
C ASP A 147 22.60 -7.04 -2.78
N GLU A 148 23.90 -7.38 -2.79
CA GLU A 148 24.37 -8.77 -2.91
C GLU A 148 23.93 -9.64 -1.71
N GLN A 149 23.65 -9.04 -0.57
CA GLN A 149 23.16 -9.71 0.64
C GLN A 149 21.63 -9.85 0.67
N GLY A 150 20.92 -9.25 -0.29
CA GLY A 150 19.46 -9.27 -0.36
C GLY A 150 18.79 -8.23 0.54
N LEU A 151 19.53 -7.19 0.95
CA LEU A 151 18.99 -6.06 1.71
C LEU A 151 18.60 -4.91 0.79
N PRO A 152 17.60 -4.08 1.14
CA PRO A 152 17.24 -2.89 0.38
C PRO A 152 18.41 -1.91 0.25
N LEU A 153 18.49 -1.22 -0.88
CA LEU A 153 19.53 -0.21 -1.12
C LEU A 153 19.27 1.12 -0.37
N PHE A 154 18.19 1.22 0.39
CA PHE A 154 17.80 2.39 1.18
C PHE A 154 18.09 3.73 0.48
N SER A 155 19.20 4.40 0.84
CA SER A 155 19.57 5.71 0.31
C SER A 155 20.08 5.68 -1.15
N ASN A 156 20.52 4.53 -1.66
CA ASN A 156 21.19 4.41 -2.96
C ASN A 156 20.28 3.82 -4.06
N TYR A 157 19.06 3.42 -3.72
CA TYR A 157 18.15 2.71 -4.62
C TYR A 157 17.86 3.44 -5.94
N ASN A 158 17.85 4.78 -5.94
CA ASN A 158 17.48 5.61 -7.07
C ASN A 158 18.69 6.30 -7.77
N GLN A 159 19.92 5.85 -7.51
CA GLN A 159 21.11 6.35 -8.19
C GLN A 159 21.22 5.93 -9.66
N SER A 160 20.52 4.87 -10.03
CA SER A 160 20.38 4.42 -11.42
C SER A 160 19.04 3.72 -11.58
N ASN A 161 18.45 3.81 -12.77
CA ASN A 161 17.21 3.10 -13.08
C ASN A 161 17.45 1.61 -13.24
N LEU A 162 16.48 0.82 -12.80
CA LEU A 162 16.36 -0.56 -13.19
C LEU A 162 15.98 -0.59 -14.68
N ASP A 163 16.86 -1.14 -15.51
CA ASP A 163 16.67 -1.22 -16.97
C ASP A 163 15.81 -2.44 -17.30
N PHE A 164 14.66 -2.22 -17.90
CA PHE A 164 13.71 -3.27 -18.27
C PHE A 164 14.24 -4.21 -19.37
N ASN A 165 15.23 -3.77 -20.14
CA ASN A 165 15.85 -4.60 -21.20
C ASN A 165 16.98 -5.51 -20.67
N SER A 166 17.35 -5.38 -19.40
CA SER A 166 18.47 -6.12 -18.79
C SER A 166 18.21 -6.42 -17.31
N LEU A 167 16.98 -6.86 -16.99
CA LEU A 167 16.54 -7.15 -15.62
C LEU A 167 17.44 -8.15 -14.90
N GLU A 168 18.01 -9.11 -15.63
CA GLU A 168 18.92 -10.13 -15.10
C GLU A 168 20.21 -9.56 -14.49
N ASN A 169 20.56 -8.31 -14.78
CA ASN A 169 21.72 -7.62 -14.21
C ASN A 169 21.46 -7.07 -12.80
N TYR A 170 20.23 -7.13 -12.33
CA TYR A 170 19.83 -6.62 -11.01
C TYR A 170 19.34 -7.75 -10.14
N ARG A 171 19.59 -7.66 -8.84
CA ARG A 171 18.91 -8.48 -7.85
C ARG A 171 17.76 -7.68 -7.28
N VAL A 172 16.56 -8.27 -7.21
CA VAL A 172 15.34 -7.56 -6.84
C VAL A 172 14.49 -8.34 -5.83
N ASP A 173 13.67 -7.61 -5.10
CA ASP A 173 12.60 -8.15 -4.27
C ASP A 173 11.52 -8.77 -5.18
N PRO A 174 11.07 -10.01 -4.92
CA PRO A 174 10.04 -10.67 -5.73
C PRO A 174 8.76 -9.87 -5.90
N ARG A 175 8.40 -9.03 -4.93
CA ARG A 175 7.19 -8.18 -4.98
C ARG A 175 7.19 -7.21 -6.14
N LEU A 176 8.34 -6.89 -6.75
CA LEU A 176 8.41 -6.12 -7.98
C LEU A 176 7.49 -6.74 -9.06
N TYR A 177 7.64 -8.03 -9.31
CA TYR A 177 6.92 -8.76 -10.35
C TYR A 177 5.45 -9.06 -10.03
N HIS A 178 5.04 -8.81 -8.79
CA HIS A 178 3.65 -8.90 -8.35
C HIS A 178 2.93 -7.55 -8.32
N THR A 179 3.71 -6.47 -8.29
CA THR A 179 3.18 -5.11 -8.16
C THR A 179 3.21 -4.35 -9.48
N VAL A 180 4.27 -4.54 -10.28
CA VAL A 180 4.56 -3.73 -11.46
C VAL A 180 4.49 -4.57 -12.72
N ALA A 181 3.63 -4.18 -13.66
CA ALA A 181 3.69 -4.66 -15.03
C ALA A 181 4.86 -3.97 -15.74
N ILE A 182 5.80 -4.78 -16.21
CA ILE A 182 7.00 -4.35 -16.92
C ILE A 182 6.86 -4.76 -18.39
N PRO A 183 7.10 -3.86 -19.37
CA PRO A 183 7.06 -4.20 -20.78
C PRO A 183 7.93 -5.41 -21.12
N GLY A 184 7.38 -6.34 -21.91
CA GLY A 184 8.05 -7.59 -22.28
C GLY A 184 7.86 -8.76 -21.31
N LEU A 185 7.20 -8.54 -20.16
CA LEU A 185 6.90 -9.59 -19.19
C LEU A 185 5.41 -10.00 -19.23
N PRO A 186 5.06 -11.18 -18.70
CA PRO A 186 3.68 -11.68 -18.62
C PRO A 186 2.75 -10.73 -17.87
N TRP A 187 1.59 -10.43 -18.47
CA TRP A 187 0.52 -9.70 -17.79
C TRP A 187 -0.21 -10.63 -16.82
N LYS A 188 -0.28 -10.25 -15.56
CA LYS A 188 -0.98 -11.04 -14.50
C LYS A 188 -0.63 -12.54 -14.55
N TYR A 189 0.67 -12.84 -14.76
CA TYR A 189 1.25 -14.20 -14.80
C TYR A 189 0.88 -15.04 -16.03
N ASP A 190 0.09 -14.50 -16.98
CA ASP A 190 -0.25 -15.16 -18.22
C ASP A 190 0.89 -15.02 -19.23
N GLN A 191 1.59 -16.14 -19.48
CA GLN A 191 2.76 -16.18 -20.38
C GLN A 191 2.40 -16.05 -21.87
N GLU A 192 1.14 -16.23 -22.23
CA GLU A 192 0.67 -16.03 -23.61
C GLU A 192 0.27 -14.57 -23.84
N ASN A 193 0.07 -13.79 -22.77
CA ASN A 193 -0.32 -12.38 -22.81
C ASN A 193 0.80 -11.50 -22.25
N ILE A 194 1.60 -10.92 -23.13
CA ILE A 194 2.78 -10.13 -22.77
C ILE A 194 2.45 -8.64 -22.74
N TYR A 195 2.70 -8.00 -21.61
CA TYR A 195 2.52 -6.57 -21.44
C TYR A 195 3.40 -5.76 -22.38
N GLN A 196 2.81 -4.83 -23.13
CA GLN A 196 3.47 -4.07 -24.19
C GLN A 196 3.62 -2.58 -23.82
N GLU A 197 4.69 -1.95 -24.32
CA GLU A 197 4.91 -0.49 -24.14
C GLU A 197 3.75 0.37 -24.68
N ASN A 198 3.07 -0.07 -25.73
CA ASN A 198 1.94 0.64 -26.32
C ASN A 198 0.61 0.47 -25.58
N TRP A 199 0.60 -0.29 -24.49
CA TRP A 199 -0.58 -0.42 -23.63
C TRP A 199 -0.77 0.77 -22.69
N VAL A 200 0.24 1.62 -22.56
CA VAL A 200 0.20 2.78 -21.67
C VAL A 200 -0.28 4.04 -22.37
N ARG A 201 -0.87 4.93 -21.58
CA ARG A 201 -1.22 6.28 -22.01
C ARG A 201 0.03 7.14 -22.05
N SER A 202 0.39 7.69 -23.21
CA SER A 202 1.47 8.67 -23.36
C SER A 202 2.71 8.33 -22.51
N PRO A 203 3.50 7.32 -22.90
CA PRO A 203 4.60 6.80 -22.06
C PRO A 203 5.59 7.86 -21.59
N SER A 204 5.94 8.83 -22.45
CA SER A 204 6.84 9.96 -22.09
C SER A 204 6.25 10.90 -21.04
N THR A 205 4.93 10.91 -20.87
CA THR A 205 4.25 11.75 -19.88
C THR A 205 4.06 11.03 -18.57
N TYR A 206 3.69 9.73 -18.60
CA TYR A 206 3.23 8.99 -17.44
C TYR A 206 4.07 7.74 -17.10
N GLY A 207 5.13 7.45 -17.87
CA GLY A 207 5.96 6.25 -17.70
C GLY A 207 5.38 4.99 -18.36
N TYR A 208 6.18 3.90 -18.38
CA TYR A 208 5.94 2.68 -19.15
C TYR A 208 5.30 1.54 -18.36
N THR A 209 5.15 1.67 -17.07
CA THR A 209 4.64 0.64 -16.17
C THR A 209 3.13 0.68 -16.00
N ALA A 210 2.54 -0.39 -15.48
CA ALA A 210 1.17 -0.40 -14.98
C ALA A 210 1.10 -1.20 -13.66
N SER A 211 0.02 -1.05 -12.90
CA SER A 211 -0.16 -1.82 -11.67
C SER A 211 -0.72 -3.21 -11.97
N LEU A 212 -0.16 -4.23 -11.32
CA LEU A 212 -0.69 -5.59 -11.37
C LEU A 212 -1.73 -5.87 -10.27
N LYS A 213 -1.67 -5.16 -9.14
CA LYS A 213 -2.49 -5.48 -7.97
C LYS A 213 -3.98 -5.29 -8.20
N GLU A 214 -4.38 -4.18 -8.81
CA GLU A 214 -5.79 -3.84 -9.03
C GLU A 214 -6.40 -4.61 -10.21
N ASN A 215 -5.57 -4.99 -11.17
CA ASN A 215 -6.03 -5.53 -12.44
C ASN A 215 -6.31 -7.04 -12.41
N VAL A 216 -7.10 -7.48 -13.38
CA VAL A 216 -7.35 -8.88 -13.76
C VAL A 216 -6.91 -9.09 -15.21
N THR A 217 -6.92 -10.33 -15.71
CA THR A 217 -6.65 -10.63 -17.13
C THR A 217 -7.81 -10.19 -18.02
N GLU A 218 -7.55 -9.98 -19.32
CA GLU A 218 -8.57 -9.54 -20.30
C GLU A 218 -9.71 -10.55 -20.46
N ASP A 219 -9.42 -11.83 -20.36
CA ASP A 219 -10.36 -12.93 -20.49
C ASP A 219 -11.02 -13.32 -19.16
N SER A 220 -10.70 -12.60 -18.09
CA SER A 220 -11.24 -12.88 -16.76
C SER A 220 -12.76 -12.65 -16.72
N GLU A 221 -13.50 -13.61 -16.16
CA GLU A 221 -14.92 -13.44 -15.85
C GLU A 221 -15.21 -12.31 -14.85
N TYR A 222 -14.18 -11.83 -14.15
CA TYR A 222 -14.25 -10.70 -13.22
C TYR A 222 -14.10 -9.34 -13.91
N LEU A 223 -13.61 -9.29 -15.16
CA LEU A 223 -13.56 -8.07 -15.95
C LEU A 223 -14.90 -7.82 -16.65
N VAL A 224 -15.46 -6.64 -16.47
CA VAL A 224 -16.74 -6.26 -17.05
C VAL A 224 -16.58 -5.01 -17.89
N ASN A 225 -16.89 -5.13 -19.16
CA ASN A 225 -16.93 -3.98 -20.06
C ASN A 225 -18.29 -3.29 -19.95
N ILE A 226 -18.27 -2.03 -19.50
CA ILE A 226 -19.44 -1.14 -19.47
C ILE A 226 -19.08 0.12 -20.23
N ASP A 227 -19.34 0.11 -21.55
CA ASP A 227 -18.99 1.21 -22.43
C ASP A 227 -19.40 2.59 -21.83
N PRO A 228 -18.47 3.56 -21.77
CA PRO A 228 -17.10 3.57 -22.29
C PRO A 228 -16.02 3.08 -21.29
N PHE A 229 -16.38 2.46 -20.18
CA PHE A 229 -15.48 2.10 -19.10
C PHE A 229 -15.42 0.58 -18.89
N TYR A 230 -14.40 0.16 -18.18
CA TYR A 230 -14.27 -1.17 -17.63
C TYR A 230 -14.48 -1.09 -16.12
N GLY A 231 -14.91 -2.17 -15.52
CA GLY A 231 -14.92 -2.39 -14.09
C GLY A 231 -14.52 -3.83 -13.82
N ASN A 232 -14.11 -4.15 -12.61
CA ASN A 232 -13.92 -5.54 -12.23
C ASN A 232 -14.72 -5.86 -10.96
N SER A 233 -14.98 -7.13 -10.76
CA SER A 233 -15.68 -7.63 -9.58
C SER A 233 -14.75 -8.32 -8.58
N LYS A 234 -13.44 -8.16 -8.75
CA LYS A 234 -12.46 -8.61 -7.78
C LYS A 234 -12.61 -7.81 -6.48
N ASN A 235 -12.63 -8.51 -5.35
CA ASN A 235 -12.70 -7.89 -4.03
C ASN A 235 -11.47 -7.01 -3.76
N ARG A 236 -11.67 -5.95 -2.98
CA ARG A 236 -10.60 -5.09 -2.50
C ARG A 236 -10.36 -5.31 -1.02
N ILE A 237 -9.15 -5.69 -0.68
CA ILE A 237 -8.74 -5.81 0.72
C ILE A 237 -8.39 -4.40 1.24
N GLU A 238 -9.06 -3.97 2.31
CA GLU A 238 -8.83 -2.67 2.95
C GLU A 238 -7.79 -2.74 4.06
N ILE A 239 -7.74 -3.86 4.79
CA ILE A 239 -6.70 -4.14 5.77
C ILE A 239 -6.28 -5.60 5.61
N ARG A 240 -4.97 -5.80 5.41
CA ARG A 240 -4.32 -7.11 5.38
C ARG A 240 -3.56 -7.38 6.69
N TYR A 241 -3.38 -8.65 7.02
CA TYR A 241 -2.61 -9.03 8.20
C TYR A 241 -1.15 -8.50 8.16
N ALA A 242 -0.54 -8.40 6.97
CA ALA A 242 0.75 -7.74 6.81
C ALA A 242 0.75 -6.29 7.31
N ASP A 243 -0.31 -5.49 7.04
CA ASP A 243 -0.42 -4.12 7.58
C ASP A 243 -0.55 -4.13 9.10
N VAL A 244 -1.27 -5.10 9.68
CA VAL A 244 -1.36 -5.26 11.16
C VAL A 244 0.00 -5.58 11.77
N LEU A 245 0.78 -6.50 11.19
CA LEU A 245 2.14 -6.82 11.63
C LEU A 245 3.05 -5.59 11.58
N LEU A 246 2.98 -4.83 10.50
CA LEU A 246 3.82 -3.64 10.30
C LEU A 246 3.36 -2.46 11.19
N MET A 247 2.07 -2.28 11.48
CA MET A 247 1.58 -1.32 12.46
C MET A 247 2.06 -1.66 13.88
N ARG A 248 2.02 -2.95 14.25
CA ARG A 248 2.56 -3.43 15.52
C ARG A 248 4.07 -3.21 15.63
N ALA A 249 4.81 -3.55 14.56
CA ALA A 249 6.25 -3.34 14.50
C ALA A 249 6.62 -1.86 14.66
N GLU A 250 5.86 -0.96 14.02
CA GLU A 250 6.06 0.48 14.13
C GLU A 250 5.87 0.96 15.58
N ALA A 251 4.78 0.55 16.23
CA ALA A 251 4.52 0.91 17.62
C ALA A 251 5.64 0.41 18.55
N LEU A 252 6.14 -0.80 18.34
CA LEU A 252 7.28 -1.36 19.10
C LEU A 252 8.56 -0.55 18.90
N ILE A 253 8.87 -0.16 17.66
CA ILE A 253 10.06 0.63 17.34
C ILE A 253 10.00 2.00 18.04
N GLU A 254 8.86 2.69 17.92
CA GLU A 254 8.71 4.03 18.52
C GLU A 254 8.64 3.99 20.06
N LEU A 255 8.31 2.83 20.65
CA LEU A 255 8.43 2.55 22.09
C LEU A 255 9.86 2.15 22.53
N GLY A 256 10.86 2.14 21.63
CA GLY A 256 12.22 1.70 21.93
C GLY A 256 12.37 0.18 22.08
N ARG A 257 11.41 -0.59 21.57
CA ARG A 257 11.34 -2.07 21.63
C ARG A 257 11.64 -2.70 20.27
N GLN A 258 12.57 -2.12 19.50
CA GLN A 258 12.87 -2.53 18.11
C GLN A 258 13.25 -4.00 17.96
N ASN A 259 13.83 -4.64 19.00
CA ASN A 259 14.17 -6.06 18.95
C ASN A 259 12.93 -6.96 18.90
N GLU A 260 11.80 -6.50 19.43
CA GLU A 260 10.53 -7.21 19.35
C GLU A 260 9.81 -6.96 18.00
N ALA A 261 10.14 -5.87 17.32
CA ALA A 261 9.63 -5.56 15.98
C ALA A 261 10.34 -6.38 14.89
N LEU A 262 11.61 -6.75 15.09
CA LEU A 262 12.42 -7.45 14.09
C LEU A 262 11.78 -8.74 13.56
N PRO A 263 11.27 -9.67 14.37
CA PRO A 263 10.63 -10.88 13.86
C PRO A 263 9.35 -10.59 13.04
N LEU A 264 8.59 -9.55 13.38
CA LEU A 264 7.37 -9.18 12.64
C LEU A 264 7.71 -8.67 11.23
N ILE A 265 8.74 -7.84 11.11
CA ILE A 265 9.22 -7.34 9.82
C ILE A 265 9.80 -8.50 8.99
N ASN A 266 10.55 -9.39 9.62
CA ASN A 266 11.14 -10.54 8.94
C ASN A 266 10.09 -11.56 8.49
N GLU A 267 8.98 -11.73 9.20
CA GLU A 267 7.86 -12.58 8.77
C GLU A 267 7.30 -12.11 7.42
N VAL A 268 7.09 -10.80 7.26
CA VAL A 268 6.64 -10.21 5.99
C VAL A 268 7.69 -10.41 4.89
N ARG A 269 8.97 -10.20 5.20
CA ARG A 269 10.09 -10.37 4.25
C ARG A 269 10.27 -11.82 3.81
N GLU A 270 10.18 -12.77 4.74
CA GLU A 270 10.31 -14.19 4.42
C GLU A 270 9.19 -14.67 3.50
N ARG A 271 7.93 -14.25 3.76
CA ARG A 271 6.82 -14.52 2.87
C ARG A 271 7.09 -13.92 1.48
N ALA A 272 7.53 -12.67 1.40
CA ALA A 272 7.85 -12.02 0.13
C ALA A 272 8.95 -12.78 -0.64
N ASN A 273 10.00 -13.25 0.05
CA ASN A 273 11.07 -14.03 -0.56
C ASN A 273 10.58 -15.39 -1.12
N GLN A 274 9.58 -15.98 -0.50
CA GLN A 274 8.98 -17.26 -0.92
C GLN A 274 7.98 -17.09 -2.06
N SER A 275 7.49 -15.87 -2.32
CA SER A 275 6.46 -15.55 -3.31
C SER A 275 7.03 -15.56 -4.74
N THR A 276 7.45 -16.72 -5.21
CA THR A 276 8.09 -16.88 -6.52
C THR A 276 7.40 -17.90 -7.43
N THR A 277 6.38 -18.59 -6.95
CA THR A 277 5.73 -19.69 -7.68
C THR A 277 5.17 -19.23 -9.03
N LEU A 278 4.43 -18.11 -9.05
CA LEU A 278 3.78 -17.60 -10.26
C LEU A 278 4.74 -16.88 -11.23
N ILE A 279 5.93 -16.51 -10.77
CA ILE A 279 6.91 -15.72 -11.53
C ILE A 279 8.16 -16.52 -11.91
N SER A 280 8.28 -17.76 -11.47
CA SER A 280 9.51 -18.59 -11.59
C SER A 280 9.99 -18.81 -13.01
N SER A 281 9.11 -18.71 -14.02
CA SER A 281 9.46 -18.91 -15.43
C SER A 281 10.18 -17.71 -16.07
N TYR A 282 10.10 -16.50 -15.47
CA TYR A 282 10.67 -15.28 -16.06
C TYR A 282 11.43 -14.40 -15.06
N ALA A 283 11.23 -14.55 -13.77
CA ALA A 283 11.85 -13.74 -12.72
C ALA A 283 12.93 -14.56 -11.99
N THR A 284 14.09 -14.75 -12.63
CA THR A 284 15.19 -15.57 -12.11
C THR A 284 16.19 -14.80 -11.23
N ASN A 285 16.04 -13.49 -11.15
CA ASN A 285 16.93 -12.55 -10.47
C ASN A 285 16.40 -12.08 -9.11
N THR A 286 15.41 -12.78 -8.56
CA THR A 286 14.79 -12.46 -7.28
C THR A 286 15.56 -13.03 -6.09
N GLY A 287 15.47 -12.35 -4.95
CA GLY A 287 15.94 -12.89 -3.69
C GLY A 287 16.24 -11.79 -2.67
N ILE A 288 15.61 -11.91 -1.52
CA ILE A 288 15.82 -11.03 -0.36
C ILE A 288 16.19 -11.86 0.87
N SER A 289 16.80 -11.21 1.84
CA SER A 289 17.19 -11.84 3.09
C SER A 289 16.48 -11.20 4.28
N PRO A 290 16.23 -11.94 5.36
CA PRO A 290 15.79 -11.33 6.61
C PRO A 290 16.86 -10.37 7.15
N TYR A 291 16.44 -9.42 7.96
CA TYR A 291 17.37 -8.61 8.76
C TYR A 291 17.91 -9.44 9.91
N LEU A 292 19.24 -9.51 10.05
CA LEU A 292 19.93 -10.28 11.08
C LEU A 292 20.87 -9.35 11.86
N ASP A 293 20.46 -9.00 13.09
CA ASP A 293 21.23 -8.08 13.93
C ASP A 293 22.64 -8.61 14.21
N GLY A 294 23.63 -7.77 13.98
CA GLY A 294 25.07 -8.10 14.15
C GLY A 294 25.65 -8.97 13.03
N GLU A 295 24.86 -9.37 12.02
CA GLU A 295 25.32 -10.16 10.87
C GLU A 295 25.31 -9.35 9.58
N ASN A 296 24.11 -8.96 9.10
CA ASN A 296 23.97 -8.20 7.87
C ASN A 296 23.48 -6.77 8.09
N ILE A 297 23.07 -6.42 9.30
CA ILE A 297 22.65 -5.08 9.70
C ILE A 297 22.97 -4.83 11.18
N ASN A 298 23.14 -3.56 11.57
CA ASN A 298 23.23 -3.15 12.97
C ASN A 298 21.87 -2.62 13.41
N TRP A 299 21.08 -3.42 14.14
CA TRP A 299 19.67 -3.17 14.43
C TRP A 299 19.46 -2.17 15.56
N THR A 300 19.74 -0.90 15.28
CA THR A 300 19.39 0.23 16.15
C THR A 300 17.94 0.65 15.93
N GLN A 301 17.40 1.50 16.81
CA GLN A 301 16.04 2.02 16.65
C GLN A 301 15.88 2.79 15.32
N ASP A 302 16.87 3.60 14.93
CA ASP A 302 16.81 4.38 13.70
C ASP A 302 16.86 3.48 12.45
N VAL A 303 17.70 2.46 12.46
CA VAL A 303 17.78 1.46 11.40
C VAL A 303 16.48 0.66 11.32
N ALA A 304 15.92 0.27 12.45
CA ALA A 304 14.63 -0.43 12.50
C ALA A 304 13.49 0.43 11.93
N ARG A 305 13.50 1.73 12.23
CA ARG A 305 12.53 2.69 11.66
C ARG A 305 12.66 2.81 10.15
N GLU A 306 13.88 2.92 9.63
CA GLU A 306 14.15 2.96 8.19
C GLU A 306 13.71 1.65 7.51
N ALA A 307 14.07 0.51 8.07
CA ALA A 307 13.69 -0.82 7.58
C ALA A 307 12.17 -1.02 7.56
N LEU A 308 11.47 -0.61 8.63
CA LEU A 308 10.00 -0.65 8.69
C LEU A 308 9.36 0.23 7.60
N ARG A 309 9.82 1.48 7.46
CA ARG A 309 9.31 2.42 6.45
C ARG A 309 9.52 1.89 5.03
N TRP A 310 10.64 1.19 4.83
CA TRP A 310 10.93 0.53 3.56
C TRP A 310 10.02 -0.67 3.33
N GLU A 311 9.84 -1.51 4.34
CA GLU A 311 8.98 -2.69 4.25
C GLU A 311 7.51 -2.30 3.97
N ARG A 312 6.99 -1.28 4.66
CA ARG A 312 5.66 -0.72 4.37
C ARG A 312 5.55 -0.20 2.93
N ARG A 313 6.61 0.47 2.44
CA ARG A 313 6.65 0.98 1.07
C ARG A 313 6.52 -0.12 0.02
N LEU A 314 7.27 -1.22 0.19
CA LEU A 314 7.28 -2.32 -0.78
C LEU A 314 6.05 -3.22 -0.65
N GLU A 315 5.68 -3.55 0.56
CA GLU A 315 4.55 -4.44 0.85
C GLU A 315 3.22 -3.83 0.45
N LEU A 316 2.99 -2.58 0.83
CA LEU A 316 1.73 -1.87 0.64
C LEU A 316 1.74 -0.96 -0.61
N ALA A 317 2.72 -1.12 -1.50
CA ALA A 317 2.79 -0.36 -2.75
C ALA A 317 1.50 -0.50 -3.56
N MET A 318 1.01 0.58 -4.14
CA MET A 318 -0.23 0.68 -4.92
C MET A 318 -1.54 0.45 -4.13
N GLU A 319 -1.49 0.31 -2.80
CA GLU A 319 -2.67 0.12 -1.93
C GLU A 319 -3.16 1.41 -1.25
N GLY A 320 -2.57 2.57 -1.61
CA GLY A 320 -3.01 3.88 -1.12
C GLY A 320 -2.43 4.32 0.24
N ASN A 321 -1.57 3.52 0.88
CA ASN A 321 -1.06 3.83 2.22
C ASN A 321 0.07 4.87 2.24
N ARG A 322 0.92 4.93 1.19
CA ARG A 322 2.20 5.65 1.22
C ARG A 322 2.10 7.12 1.57
N PHE A 323 1.17 7.85 0.96
CA PHE A 323 0.98 9.28 1.21
C PHE A 323 0.65 9.55 2.69
N PHE A 324 -0.30 8.82 3.22
CA PHE A 324 -0.71 8.95 4.62
C PHE A 324 0.39 8.56 5.60
N ASP A 325 1.22 7.56 5.27
CA ASP A 325 2.38 7.20 6.08
C ASP A 325 3.40 8.36 6.09
N LEU A 326 3.71 8.97 4.94
CA LEU A 326 4.64 10.10 4.85
C LEU A 326 4.18 11.31 5.65
N VAL A 327 2.90 11.67 5.54
CA VAL A 327 2.27 12.76 6.30
C VAL A 327 2.33 12.48 7.80
N ARG A 328 1.94 11.27 8.21
CA ARG A 328 1.96 10.85 9.61
C ARG A 328 3.37 10.86 10.21
N TRP A 329 4.38 10.45 9.44
CA TRP A 329 5.78 10.49 9.89
C TRP A 329 6.41 11.89 9.87
N GLY A 330 5.73 12.90 9.34
CA GLY A 330 6.25 14.26 9.20
C GLY A 330 7.41 14.39 8.23
N ILE A 331 7.43 13.58 7.17
CA ILE A 331 8.48 13.56 6.14
C ILE A 331 7.93 13.70 4.72
N ALA A 332 6.69 14.18 4.59
CA ALA A 332 6.03 14.26 3.29
C ALA A 332 6.75 15.25 2.36
N GLU A 333 7.03 16.47 2.83
CA GLU A 333 7.66 17.51 2.03
C GLU A 333 9.03 17.05 1.48
N GLU A 334 9.95 16.65 2.35
CA GLU A 334 11.29 16.22 1.94
C GLU A 334 11.22 15.05 0.95
N THR A 335 10.38 14.03 1.28
CA THR A 335 10.28 12.83 0.46
C THR A 335 9.64 13.10 -0.89
N LEU A 336 8.53 13.87 -0.92
CA LEU A 336 7.78 14.10 -2.15
C LEU A 336 8.48 15.10 -3.07
N ASN A 337 9.09 16.18 -2.55
CA ASN A 337 9.81 17.13 -3.37
C ASN A 337 11.06 16.49 -4.00
N LYS A 338 11.76 15.63 -3.27
CA LYS A 338 12.83 14.81 -3.85
C LYS A 338 12.29 13.87 -4.94
N TYR A 339 11.20 13.16 -4.65
CA TYR A 339 10.55 12.26 -5.60
C TYR A 339 10.11 12.98 -6.87
N TYR A 340 9.44 14.12 -6.78
CA TYR A 340 8.99 14.88 -7.95
C TYR A 340 10.16 15.34 -8.83
N SER A 341 11.24 15.82 -8.20
CA SER A 341 12.45 16.25 -8.92
C SER A 341 13.12 15.09 -9.66
N GLU A 342 13.19 13.91 -9.05
CA GLU A 342 13.79 12.72 -9.64
C GLU A 342 12.90 12.11 -10.72
N GLU A 343 11.60 11.95 -10.44
CA GLU A 343 10.65 11.30 -11.35
C GLU A 343 10.31 12.17 -12.58
N ALA A 344 10.46 13.48 -12.50
CA ALA A 344 10.29 14.39 -13.65
C ALA A 344 11.28 14.11 -14.80
N GLU A 345 12.42 13.49 -14.51
CA GLU A 345 13.38 13.04 -15.54
C GLU A 345 12.84 11.84 -16.35
N GLU A 346 11.93 11.06 -15.78
CA GLU A 346 11.35 9.86 -16.38
C GLU A 346 9.93 10.09 -16.94
N ALA A 347 9.14 10.94 -16.27
CA ALA A 347 7.76 11.21 -16.62
C ALA A 347 7.46 12.71 -16.51
N THR A 348 7.23 13.37 -17.64
CA THR A 348 7.02 14.83 -17.70
C THR A 348 5.79 15.31 -16.94
N TYR A 349 4.89 14.40 -16.54
CA TYR A 349 3.76 14.69 -15.66
C TYR A 349 4.18 15.36 -14.34
N TYR A 350 5.39 15.07 -13.84
CA TYR A 350 5.89 15.59 -12.57
C TYR A 350 6.66 16.92 -12.73
N GLU A 351 6.84 17.44 -13.95
CA GLU A 351 7.50 18.73 -14.17
C GLU A 351 6.80 19.85 -13.41
N GLY A 352 7.54 20.51 -12.50
CA GLY A 352 7.02 21.60 -11.68
C GLY A 352 6.09 21.19 -10.54
N ALA A 353 5.91 19.89 -10.31
CA ALA A 353 5.20 19.41 -9.13
C ALA A 353 5.98 19.77 -7.85
N PHE A 354 5.27 20.21 -6.84
CA PHE A 354 5.84 20.62 -5.57
C PHE A 354 4.86 20.34 -4.44
N PHE A 355 5.35 19.91 -3.29
CA PHE A 355 4.59 19.72 -2.06
C PHE A 355 4.91 20.88 -1.11
N ASP A 356 3.90 21.57 -0.65
CA ASP A 356 3.99 22.72 0.24
C ASP A 356 3.61 22.29 1.67
N GLU A 357 4.61 22.21 2.55
CA GLU A 357 4.43 21.80 3.95
C GLU A 357 3.47 22.74 4.69
N GLY A 358 2.64 22.18 5.53
CA GLY A 358 1.60 22.90 6.29
C GLY A 358 0.36 23.21 5.47
N ARG A 359 0.30 22.75 4.22
CA ARG A 359 -0.84 22.95 3.32
C ARG A 359 -1.32 21.64 2.69
N GLU A 360 -0.43 20.87 2.05
CA GLU A 360 -0.82 19.78 1.16
C GLU A 360 -0.93 18.43 1.85
N GLU A 361 -0.69 18.37 3.16
CA GLU A 361 -1.05 17.23 4.01
C GLU A 361 -2.55 16.97 4.02
N TYR A 362 -3.36 18.01 3.80
CA TYR A 362 -4.81 17.96 3.74
C TYR A 362 -5.32 18.55 2.42
N LEU A 363 -6.44 18.05 1.95
CA LEU A 363 -7.12 18.63 0.80
C LEU A 363 -7.98 19.85 1.21
N PRO A 364 -8.16 20.85 0.31
CA PRO A 364 -9.05 21.95 0.57
C PRO A 364 -10.50 21.48 0.70
N ILE A 365 -11.24 22.08 1.63
CA ILE A 365 -12.69 21.91 1.70
C ILE A 365 -13.31 22.67 0.53
N PRO A 366 -14.14 22.02 -0.33
CA PRO A 366 -14.75 22.70 -1.45
C PRO A 366 -15.56 23.93 -1.00
N GLN A 367 -15.36 25.08 -1.67
CA GLN A 367 -16.03 26.34 -1.31
C GLN A 367 -17.54 26.19 -1.25
N ALA A 368 -18.13 25.35 -2.12
CA ALA A 368 -19.55 25.05 -2.09
C ALA A 368 -20.02 24.46 -0.75
N GLN A 369 -19.17 23.63 -0.10
CA GLN A 369 -19.48 23.04 1.20
C GLN A 369 -19.37 24.07 2.33
N ILE A 370 -18.37 24.96 2.28
CA ILE A 370 -18.24 26.07 3.23
C ILE A 370 -19.49 26.94 3.15
N ASN A 371 -19.89 27.38 1.95
CA ASN A 371 -21.10 28.18 1.72
C ASN A 371 -22.38 27.46 2.19
N PHE A 372 -22.50 26.16 1.90
CA PHE A 372 -23.66 25.36 2.31
C PHE A 372 -23.75 25.23 3.84
N SER A 373 -22.63 25.12 4.53
CA SER A 373 -22.57 25.05 6.00
C SER A 373 -22.81 26.40 6.69
N GLN A 374 -23.00 27.50 5.94
CA GLN A 374 -23.11 28.86 6.48
C GLN A 374 -21.88 29.25 7.34
N ASP A 375 -20.70 28.99 6.80
CA ASP A 375 -19.40 29.26 7.42
C ASP A 375 -19.12 28.48 8.71
N VAL A 376 -19.85 27.38 8.97
CA VAL A 376 -19.52 26.45 10.06
C VAL A 376 -18.23 25.67 9.73
N TYR A 377 -18.05 25.32 8.45
CA TYR A 377 -16.80 24.74 7.99
C TYR A 377 -15.78 25.83 7.72
N VAL A 378 -14.63 25.71 8.38
CA VAL A 378 -13.49 26.60 8.20
C VAL A 378 -12.48 25.87 7.29
N GLN A 379 -11.96 26.61 6.30
CA GLN A 379 -10.97 26.05 5.37
C GLN A 379 -9.73 25.54 6.09
N ASN A 380 -9.12 24.50 5.54
CA ASN A 380 -7.84 23.98 6.05
C ASN A 380 -6.74 25.04 5.87
N THR A 381 -5.74 25.00 6.76
CA THR A 381 -4.59 25.91 6.74
C THR A 381 -3.93 25.92 5.36
N GLY A 382 -3.55 27.09 4.88
CA GLY A 382 -2.87 27.26 3.59
C GLY A 382 -3.77 27.40 2.34
N TYR A 383 -5.12 27.28 2.48
CA TYR A 383 -6.07 27.41 1.36
C TYR A 383 -6.99 28.61 1.47
#